data_712743c4f0daf55167e155364036d625
#
_entry.id   712743c4f0daf55167e155364036d625
#
_cell.length_a   1.000
_cell.length_b   1.000
_cell.length_c   1.000
_cell.angle_alpha   90.00
_cell.angle_beta   90.00
_cell.angle_gamma   90.00
#
_symmetry.space_group_name_H-M   'P 1'
#
loop_
_entity.id
_entity.type
_entity.pdbx_description
1 polymer ?
#
loop_
_entity_poly.entity_id
_entity_poly.type
_entity_poly.pdbx_seq_one_letter_code
_entity_poly.pdbx_strand_id
1 'polypeptide(L)'
;LMLCLPLMGMAKEKNDNTDPKYLAGAITMTDGKVTFSKDFNVPGASKSVLYSTMKKWADGRFQPNEKMNARVVYENETEGTIAVMGEEYLVFSSTALSLDRTRIYYALTINVKDGQCDMTMNRIKYWYDEARNGGERYTAEEWITDDMALNKKRTKLAPICGKFRRETIDLKDQL
;
A
#
# COMPACT_ATOMS: atom_id res chain seq x y z
N LEU A 1 -33.92 18.28 -20.36
CA LEU A 1 -33.95 17.83 -18.96
C LEU A 1 -32.54 17.39 -18.56
N MET A 2 -31.82 18.29 -17.88
CA MET A 2 -30.41 18.13 -17.53
C MET A 2 -30.36 17.44 -16.14
N LEU A 3 -29.94 16.18 -16.12
CA LEU A 3 -29.86 15.39 -14.90
C LEU A 3 -28.53 15.72 -14.19
N CYS A 4 -28.59 16.58 -13.16
CA CYS A 4 -27.49 16.79 -12.23
C CYS A 4 -27.36 15.56 -11.33
N LEU A 5 -26.35 14.73 -11.58
CA LEU A 5 -25.88 13.74 -10.61
C LEU A 5 -25.13 14.46 -9.47
N PRO A 6 -25.51 14.29 -8.20
CA PRO A 6 -24.72 14.82 -7.10
C PRO A 6 -23.38 14.06 -7.05
N LEU A 7 -22.26 14.79 -7.10
CA LEU A 7 -20.98 14.30 -6.64
C LEU A 7 -21.16 13.97 -5.14
N MET A 8 -21.35 12.69 -4.81
CA MET A 8 -21.15 12.21 -3.47
C MET A 8 -19.66 12.35 -3.14
N GLY A 9 -19.31 13.46 -2.50
CA GLY A 9 -18.06 13.57 -1.79
C GLY A 9 -18.02 12.44 -0.78
N MET A 10 -17.13 11.45 -1.00
CA MET A 10 -16.82 10.45 0.00
C MET A 10 -16.23 11.20 1.19
N ALA A 11 -17.07 11.44 2.21
CA ALA A 11 -16.59 11.85 3.52
C ALA A 11 -15.61 10.76 3.97
N LYS A 12 -14.33 11.12 4.12
CA LYS A 12 -13.33 10.24 4.69
C LYS A 12 -13.85 9.80 6.04
N GLU A 13 -14.20 8.51 6.19
CA GLU A 13 -14.75 7.96 7.42
C GLU A 13 -13.86 8.36 8.61
N LYS A 14 -14.52 8.68 9.71
CA LYS A 14 -13.87 9.08 10.96
C LYS A 14 -12.86 8.00 11.35
N ASN A 15 -11.58 8.36 11.40
CA ASN A 15 -10.45 7.48 11.70
C ASN A 15 -10.70 6.68 12.97
N ASP A 16 -11.26 5.48 12.85
CA ASP A 16 -11.46 4.59 14.00
C ASP A 16 -10.14 3.88 14.33
N ASN A 17 -9.44 4.40 15.34
CA ASN A 17 -8.20 3.82 15.85
C ASN A 17 -8.41 2.46 16.54
N THR A 18 -9.64 1.96 16.60
CA THR A 18 -10.04 0.69 17.24
C THR A 18 -10.59 -0.33 16.24
N ASP A 19 -10.60 -0.01 14.94
CA ASP A 19 -11.06 -0.93 13.90
C ASP A 19 -10.18 -2.19 13.89
N PRO A 20 -10.76 -3.40 14.05
CA PRO A 20 -10.03 -4.66 14.10
C PRO A 20 -9.10 -4.89 12.90
N LYS A 21 -9.42 -4.35 11.71
CA LYS A 21 -8.57 -4.49 10.51
C LYS A 21 -7.17 -3.92 10.67
N TYR A 22 -6.97 -3.00 11.61
CA TYR A 22 -5.67 -2.37 11.89
C TYR A 22 -4.97 -2.94 13.13
N LEU A 23 -5.64 -3.80 13.91
CA LEU A 23 -5.15 -4.27 15.20
C LEU A 23 -4.25 -5.51 15.09
N ALA A 24 -4.07 -6.21 16.18
CA ALA A 24 -3.16 -7.35 16.28
C ALA A 24 -3.41 -8.40 15.18
N GLY A 25 -2.33 -8.83 14.54
CA GLY A 25 -2.38 -9.79 13.42
C GLY A 25 -2.59 -9.17 12.04
N ALA A 26 -2.84 -7.86 11.91
CA ALA A 26 -2.98 -7.19 10.62
C ALA A 26 -1.66 -7.04 9.85
N ILE A 27 -0.52 -7.12 10.55
CA ILE A 27 0.81 -7.08 9.95
C ILE A 27 1.39 -8.49 9.95
N THR A 28 1.72 -9.01 8.78
CA THR A 28 2.41 -10.27 8.60
C THR A 28 3.91 -10.05 8.45
N MET A 29 4.69 -10.97 9.03
CA MET A 29 6.15 -10.97 8.96
C MET A 29 6.62 -12.25 8.27
N THR A 30 7.46 -12.10 7.24
CA THR A 30 8.12 -13.21 6.54
C THR A 30 9.62 -12.94 6.54
N ASP A 31 10.41 -13.86 7.07
CA ASP A 31 11.87 -13.72 7.19
C ASP A 31 12.32 -12.40 7.83
N GLY A 32 11.61 -11.97 8.88
CA GLY A 32 11.89 -10.73 9.59
C GLY A 32 11.51 -9.45 8.82
N LYS A 33 10.74 -9.55 7.74
CA LYS A 33 10.25 -8.44 6.92
C LYS A 33 8.74 -8.34 6.96
N VAL A 34 8.23 -7.12 7.06
CA VAL A 34 6.80 -6.85 6.84
C VAL A 34 6.45 -7.22 5.41
N THR A 35 5.50 -8.14 5.26
CA THR A 35 5.09 -8.68 3.97
C THR A 35 3.58 -8.83 3.92
N PHE A 36 2.96 -8.27 2.90
CA PHE A 36 1.55 -8.47 2.61
C PHE A 36 1.43 -9.30 1.34
N SER A 37 0.67 -10.38 1.39
CA SER A 37 0.42 -11.25 0.24
C SER A 37 -1.07 -11.42 0.04
N LYS A 38 -1.47 -11.54 -1.23
CA LYS A 38 -2.86 -11.80 -1.63
C LYS A 38 -2.86 -12.70 -2.85
N ASP A 39 -3.64 -13.77 -2.75
CA ASP A 39 -3.78 -14.78 -3.79
C ASP A 39 -5.17 -14.65 -4.42
N PHE A 40 -5.23 -14.68 -5.74
CA PHE A 40 -6.44 -14.62 -6.52
C PHE A 40 -6.58 -15.91 -7.34
N ASN A 41 -7.69 -16.62 -7.16
CA ASN A 41 -8.06 -17.71 -8.03
C ASN A 41 -9.00 -17.20 -9.12
N VAL A 42 -8.64 -17.43 -10.38
CA VAL A 42 -9.39 -17.01 -11.57
C VAL A 42 -9.57 -18.23 -12.49
N PRO A 43 -10.43 -19.19 -12.11
CA PRO A 43 -10.60 -20.45 -12.85
C PRO A 43 -10.89 -20.23 -14.33
N GLY A 44 -10.19 -20.96 -15.20
CA GLY A 44 -10.35 -20.88 -16.64
C GLY A 44 -9.59 -19.75 -17.34
N ALA A 45 -8.96 -18.83 -16.60
CA ALA A 45 -8.10 -17.83 -17.21
C ALA A 45 -6.71 -18.41 -17.51
N SER A 46 -6.21 -18.22 -18.72
CA SER A 46 -4.84 -18.62 -19.05
C SER A 46 -3.81 -17.65 -18.45
N LYS A 47 -2.61 -18.14 -18.21
CA LYS A 47 -1.46 -17.34 -17.78
C LYS A 47 -1.26 -16.08 -18.65
N SER A 48 -1.33 -16.21 -19.97
CA SER A 48 -1.14 -15.09 -20.89
C SER A 48 -2.21 -14.01 -20.72
N VAL A 49 -3.49 -14.38 -20.53
CA VAL A 49 -4.56 -13.42 -20.25
C VAL A 49 -4.37 -12.73 -18.91
N LEU A 50 -4.03 -13.48 -17.87
CA LEU A 50 -3.75 -12.90 -16.54
C LEU A 50 -2.53 -11.98 -16.58
N TYR A 51 -1.45 -12.41 -17.24
CA TYR A 51 -0.24 -11.59 -17.37
C TYR A 51 -0.53 -10.26 -18.08
N SER A 52 -1.17 -10.31 -19.24
CA SER A 52 -1.50 -9.10 -20.00
C SER A 52 -2.42 -8.15 -19.22
N THR A 53 -3.37 -8.70 -18.45
CA THR A 53 -4.27 -7.93 -17.58
C THR A 53 -3.51 -7.24 -16.46
N MET A 54 -2.66 -7.97 -15.73
CA MET A 54 -1.88 -7.45 -14.62
C MET A 54 -0.81 -6.46 -15.10
N LYS A 55 -0.17 -6.72 -16.26
CA LYS A 55 0.75 -5.77 -16.88
C LYS A 55 0.07 -4.45 -17.20
N LYS A 56 -1.08 -4.49 -17.85
CA LYS A 56 -1.86 -3.28 -18.18
C LYS A 56 -2.26 -2.49 -16.93
N TRP A 57 -2.67 -3.20 -15.87
CA TRP A 57 -2.96 -2.57 -14.58
C TRP A 57 -1.71 -1.93 -13.96
N ALA A 58 -0.59 -2.66 -13.91
CA ALA A 58 0.66 -2.16 -13.34
C ALA A 58 1.19 -0.93 -14.10
N ASP A 59 1.20 -0.99 -15.43
CA ASP A 59 1.60 0.13 -16.29
C ASP A 59 0.70 1.35 -16.11
N GLY A 60 -0.60 1.17 -15.89
CA GLY A 60 -1.54 2.27 -15.63
C GLY A 60 -1.44 2.84 -14.22
N ARG A 61 -1.19 1.98 -13.21
CA ARG A 61 -1.17 2.36 -11.79
C ARG A 61 0.16 3.00 -11.38
N PHE A 62 1.27 2.55 -11.96
CA PHE A 62 2.63 2.95 -11.56
C PHE A 62 3.30 3.74 -12.69
N GLN A 63 3.03 5.04 -12.70
CA GLN A 63 3.59 5.99 -13.67
C GLN A 63 4.52 6.96 -12.96
N PRO A 64 5.78 7.09 -13.39
CA PRO A 64 6.67 8.12 -12.87
C PRO A 64 6.15 9.52 -13.23
N ASN A 65 6.38 10.48 -12.34
CA ASN A 65 6.10 11.88 -12.57
C ASN A 65 7.20 12.75 -11.96
N GLU A 66 7.09 14.07 -12.02
CA GLU A 66 8.10 15.00 -11.51
C GLU A 66 8.46 14.78 -10.02
N LYS A 67 7.55 14.21 -9.22
CA LYS A 67 7.71 14.06 -7.77
C LYS A 67 7.89 12.61 -7.32
N MET A 68 7.43 11.64 -8.10
CA MET A 68 7.34 10.23 -7.76
C MET A 68 7.96 9.38 -8.85
N ASN A 69 8.67 8.35 -8.46
CA ASN A 69 9.38 7.46 -9.37
C ASN A 69 8.80 6.03 -9.37
N ALA A 70 7.50 5.92 -9.10
CA ALA A 70 6.79 4.64 -9.17
C ALA A 70 6.82 4.11 -10.60
N ARG A 71 7.19 2.84 -10.79
CA ARG A 71 7.27 2.23 -12.12
C ARG A 71 7.37 0.71 -12.06
N VAL A 72 7.03 0.06 -13.15
CA VAL A 72 7.42 -1.33 -13.42
C VAL A 72 8.94 -1.38 -13.62
N VAL A 73 9.63 -2.26 -12.91
CA VAL A 73 11.10 -2.42 -12.95
C VAL A 73 11.56 -3.75 -13.51
N TYR A 74 10.67 -4.73 -13.59
CA TYR A 74 10.93 -6.03 -14.19
C TYR A 74 9.63 -6.61 -14.75
N GLU A 75 9.73 -7.24 -15.92
CA GLU A 75 8.63 -7.97 -16.54
C GLU A 75 9.16 -9.17 -17.30
N ASN A 76 8.52 -10.32 -17.14
CA ASN A 76 8.85 -11.54 -17.84
C ASN A 76 7.59 -12.40 -18.03
N GLU A 77 7.03 -12.40 -19.25
CA GLU A 77 5.81 -13.15 -19.56
C GLU A 77 6.04 -14.67 -19.48
N THR A 78 7.23 -15.15 -19.88
CA THR A 78 7.57 -16.56 -19.82
C THR A 78 7.58 -17.09 -18.39
N GLU A 79 8.10 -16.33 -17.44
CA GLU A 79 8.04 -16.63 -16.02
C GLU A 79 6.67 -16.31 -15.42
N GLY A 80 5.94 -15.36 -15.99
CA GLY A 80 4.68 -14.83 -15.47
C GLY A 80 4.90 -13.84 -14.33
N THR A 81 6.04 -13.12 -14.32
CA THR A 81 6.43 -12.24 -13.23
C THR A 81 6.47 -10.78 -13.66
N ILE A 82 5.88 -9.91 -12.85
CA ILE A 82 5.98 -8.45 -12.95
C ILE A 82 6.45 -7.91 -11.60
N ALA A 83 7.48 -7.08 -11.59
CA ALA A 83 7.92 -6.39 -10.38
C ALA A 83 7.83 -4.87 -10.52
N VAL A 84 7.36 -4.24 -9.47
CA VAL A 84 7.09 -2.81 -9.40
C VAL A 84 7.88 -2.19 -8.24
N MET A 85 8.43 -1.02 -8.46
CA MET A 85 8.85 -0.11 -7.40
C MET A 85 7.75 0.92 -7.18
N GLY A 86 7.05 0.81 -6.05
CA GLY A 86 6.01 1.74 -5.63
C GLY A 86 6.61 2.93 -4.88
N GLU A 87 6.09 4.12 -5.17
CA GLU A 87 6.41 5.36 -4.48
C GLU A 87 5.19 6.27 -4.52
N GLU A 88 4.66 6.64 -3.35
CA GLU A 88 3.50 7.52 -3.25
C GLU A 88 3.42 8.23 -1.89
N TYR A 89 2.47 9.15 -1.71
CA TYR A 89 2.21 9.79 -0.42
C TYR A 89 1.08 9.09 0.32
N LEU A 90 1.34 8.73 1.58
CA LEU A 90 0.30 8.43 2.55
C LEU A 90 -0.06 9.73 3.28
N VAL A 91 -1.31 10.16 3.17
CA VAL A 91 -1.80 11.39 3.79
C VAL A 91 -2.53 11.05 5.09
N PHE A 92 -1.97 11.45 6.21
CA PHE A 92 -2.53 11.23 7.54
C PHE A 92 -3.61 12.26 7.90
N SER A 93 -3.35 13.52 7.56
CA SER A 93 -4.33 14.60 7.67
C SER A 93 -4.04 15.72 6.68
N SER A 94 -5.09 16.37 6.23
CA SER A 94 -5.00 17.53 5.35
C SER A 94 -6.02 18.57 5.80
N THR A 95 -5.53 19.75 6.16
CA THR A 95 -6.34 20.92 6.53
C THR A 95 -5.88 22.12 5.71
N ALA A 96 -6.61 23.23 5.78
CA ALA A 96 -6.23 24.45 5.07
C ALA A 96 -4.84 24.99 5.47
N LEU A 97 -4.36 24.67 6.68
CA LEU A 97 -3.11 25.20 7.25
C LEU A 97 -2.03 24.13 7.47
N SER A 98 -2.34 22.85 7.34
CA SER A 98 -1.42 21.77 7.66
C SER A 98 -1.67 20.53 6.80
N LEU A 99 -0.58 19.96 6.28
CA LEU A 99 -0.57 18.69 5.56
C LEU A 99 0.40 17.74 6.28
N ASP A 100 -0.16 16.72 6.94
CA ASP A 100 0.60 15.65 7.58
C ASP A 100 0.60 14.42 6.66
N ARG A 101 1.77 14.06 6.14
CA ARG A 101 1.94 12.94 5.18
C ARG A 101 3.33 12.35 5.29
N THR A 102 3.47 11.13 4.79
CA THR A 102 4.77 10.49 4.56
C THR A 102 4.87 10.00 3.13
N ARG A 103 6.07 9.98 2.60
CA ARG A 103 6.37 9.26 1.37
C ARG A 103 6.61 7.80 1.71
N ILE A 104 5.93 6.89 1.02
CA ILE A 104 6.11 5.44 1.16
C ILE A 104 6.81 4.89 -0.08
N TYR A 105 7.73 3.97 0.14
CA TYR A 105 8.40 3.17 -0.87
C TYR A 105 8.12 1.70 -0.59
N TYR A 106 7.88 0.91 -1.62
CA TYR A 106 7.66 -0.53 -1.49
C TYR A 106 8.01 -1.27 -2.77
N ALA A 107 8.28 -2.55 -2.66
CA ALA A 107 8.33 -3.47 -3.80
C ALA A 107 7.01 -4.23 -3.87
N LEU A 108 6.43 -4.33 -5.07
CA LEU A 108 5.28 -5.17 -5.35
C LEU A 108 5.69 -6.18 -6.41
N THR A 109 5.53 -7.46 -6.10
CA THR A 109 5.76 -8.57 -7.04
C THR A 109 4.45 -9.22 -7.36
N ILE A 110 4.17 -9.44 -8.64
CA ILE A 110 3.00 -10.10 -9.16
C ILE A 110 3.47 -11.34 -9.91
N ASN A 111 2.97 -12.51 -9.53
CA ASN A 111 3.23 -13.76 -10.21
C ASN A 111 1.92 -14.34 -10.74
N VAL A 112 1.91 -14.72 -12.00
CA VAL A 112 0.74 -15.32 -12.64
C VAL A 112 1.06 -16.70 -13.22
N LYS A 113 0.11 -17.60 -13.09
CA LYS A 113 0.07 -18.91 -13.75
C LYS A 113 -1.36 -19.19 -14.21
N ASP A 114 -1.60 -20.32 -14.86
CA ASP A 114 -2.95 -20.65 -15.28
C ASP A 114 -3.90 -20.69 -14.08
N GLY A 115 -4.97 -19.91 -14.15
CA GLY A 115 -6.01 -19.83 -13.12
C GLY A 115 -5.64 -19.13 -11.83
N GLN A 116 -4.43 -18.55 -11.69
CA GLN A 116 -3.99 -17.95 -10.43
C GLN A 116 -3.10 -16.71 -10.63
N CYS A 117 -3.28 -15.73 -9.75
CA CYS A 117 -2.42 -14.55 -9.63
C CYS A 117 -2.08 -14.32 -8.15
N ASP A 118 -0.80 -14.19 -7.83
CA ASP A 118 -0.29 -13.91 -6.49
C ASP A 118 0.34 -12.52 -6.48
N MET A 119 0.03 -11.70 -5.49
CA MET A 119 0.62 -10.38 -5.29
C MET A 119 1.30 -10.32 -3.94
N THR A 120 2.53 -9.80 -3.90
CA THR A 120 3.29 -9.64 -2.65
C THR A 120 3.89 -8.24 -2.58
N MET A 121 3.55 -7.50 -1.51
CA MET A 121 4.10 -6.19 -1.17
C MET A 121 5.05 -6.32 0.01
N ASN A 122 6.29 -5.87 -0.15
CA ASN A 122 7.34 -5.90 0.88
C ASN A 122 8.36 -4.76 0.72
N ARG A 123 9.47 -4.80 1.49
CA ARG A 123 10.53 -3.77 1.48
C ARG A 123 9.99 -2.37 1.71
N ILE A 124 9.00 -2.26 2.59
CA ILE A 124 8.28 -1.02 2.86
C ILE A 124 9.15 -0.08 3.68
N LYS A 125 9.29 1.16 3.20
CA LYS A 125 10.05 2.23 3.85
C LYS A 125 9.25 3.52 3.81
N TYR A 126 9.52 4.39 4.78
CA TYR A 126 8.91 5.72 4.89
C TYR A 126 9.96 6.80 4.87
N TRP A 127 9.62 7.95 4.29
CA TRP A 127 10.35 9.20 4.44
C TRP A 127 9.36 10.26 4.91
N TYR A 128 9.42 10.53 6.20
CA TYR A 128 8.47 11.39 6.89
C TYR A 128 9.05 12.80 7.07
N ASP A 129 8.18 13.82 6.99
CA ASP A 129 8.53 15.24 7.19
C ASP A 129 9.73 15.69 6.32
N GLU A 130 9.77 15.23 5.07
CA GLU A 130 10.90 15.42 4.13
C GLU A 130 11.30 16.89 3.93
N ALA A 131 10.37 17.84 4.16
CA ALA A 131 10.61 19.27 4.07
C ALA A 131 11.31 19.87 5.29
N ARG A 132 11.40 19.12 6.41
CA ARG A 132 11.99 19.59 7.66
C ARG A 132 13.34 18.92 7.90
N ASN A 133 14.42 19.66 7.77
CA ASN A 133 15.80 19.18 8.00
C ASN A 133 16.15 17.87 7.22
N GLY A 134 15.53 17.66 6.04
CA GLY A 134 15.73 16.46 5.25
C GLY A 134 14.89 15.25 5.65
N GLY A 135 14.01 15.42 6.65
CA GLY A 135 13.06 14.40 7.10
C GLY A 135 13.70 13.20 7.82
N GLU A 136 12.85 12.27 8.22
CA GLU A 136 13.23 11.06 8.95
C GLU A 136 12.86 9.82 8.13
N ARG A 137 13.70 8.79 8.19
CA ARG A 137 13.52 7.54 7.43
C ARG A 137 13.31 6.37 8.35
N TYR A 138 12.28 5.56 8.05
CA TYR A 138 11.89 4.40 8.82
C TYR A 138 11.64 3.21 7.91
N THR A 139 11.81 2.00 8.43
CA THR A 139 11.30 0.77 7.80
C THR A 139 9.96 0.38 8.42
N ALA A 140 9.18 -0.41 7.71
CA ALA A 140 7.92 -0.93 8.25
C ALA A 140 8.16 -1.81 9.50
N GLU A 141 9.25 -2.57 9.50
CA GLU A 141 9.66 -3.43 10.61
C GLU A 141 9.89 -2.62 11.91
N GLU A 142 10.44 -1.42 11.78
CA GLU A 142 10.71 -0.53 12.91
C GLU A 142 9.49 0.29 13.35
N TRP A 143 8.45 0.41 12.49
CA TRP A 143 7.46 1.47 12.68
C TRP A 143 6.02 0.98 12.78
N ILE A 144 5.63 -0.08 12.03
CA ILE A 144 4.22 -0.49 11.96
C ILE A 144 3.89 -1.86 12.55
N THR A 145 4.85 -2.52 13.20
CA THR A 145 4.61 -3.80 13.89
C THR A 145 3.64 -3.64 15.06
N ASP A 146 3.10 -4.74 15.56
CA ASP A 146 2.17 -4.74 16.69
C ASP A 146 2.74 -4.05 17.92
N ASP A 147 4.04 -4.25 18.20
CA ASP A 147 4.70 -3.69 19.37
C ASP A 147 4.92 -2.16 19.26
N MET A 148 5.09 -1.64 18.06
CA MET A 148 5.35 -0.22 17.81
C MET A 148 4.07 0.58 17.56
N ALA A 149 3.12 0.03 16.82
CA ALA A 149 1.97 0.76 16.33
C ALA A 149 0.66 0.50 17.08
N LEU A 150 0.68 -0.35 18.11
CA LEU A 150 -0.46 -0.60 18.98
C LEU A 150 -0.19 -0.15 20.43
N ASN A 151 -1.25 0.14 21.16
CA ASN A 151 -1.14 0.33 22.61
C ASN A 151 -0.78 -0.99 23.31
N LYS A 152 -0.35 -0.93 24.57
CA LYS A 152 0.05 -2.12 25.37
C LYS A 152 -0.99 -3.24 25.41
N LYS A 153 -2.28 -2.90 25.34
CA LYS A 153 -3.39 -3.87 25.32
C LYS A 153 -3.73 -4.37 23.92
N ARG A 154 -3.07 -3.86 22.87
CA ARG A 154 -3.31 -4.17 21.46
C ARG A 154 -4.76 -3.97 20.97
N THR A 155 -5.48 -3.09 21.64
CA THR A 155 -6.89 -2.78 21.35
C THR A 155 -7.09 -1.46 20.61
N LYS A 156 -6.01 -0.71 20.36
CA LYS A 156 -6.05 0.62 19.76
C LYS A 156 -4.72 0.95 19.10
N LEU A 157 -4.77 1.68 18.00
CA LEU A 157 -3.58 2.23 17.34
C LEU A 157 -2.84 3.23 18.26
N ALA A 158 -1.51 3.16 18.25
CA ALA A 158 -0.64 4.14 18.91
C ALA A 158 -0.73 5.51 18.20
N PRO A 159 -0.53 6.63 18.91
CA PRO A 159 -0.73 7.98 18.36
C PRO A 159 0.12 8.30 17.11
N ILE A 160 1.39 7.90 17.10
CA ILE A 160 2.32 8.23 16.01
C ILE A 160 2.43 7.09 15.00
N CYS A 161 2.94 5.93 15.42
CA CYS A 161 3.16 4.79 14.52
C CYS A 161 1.85 4.22 13.97
N GLY A 162 0.76 4.34 14.72
CA GLY A 162 -0.56 3.86 14.31
C GLY A 162 -1.10 4.49 13.03
N LYS A 163 -0.81 5.77 12.75
CA LYS A 163 -1.23 6.41 11.50
C LYS A 163 -0.51 5.82 10.30
N PHE A 164 0.79 5.48 10.43
CA PHE A 164 1.55 4.81 9.37
C PHE A 164 1.00 3.40 9.11
N ARG A 165 0.74 2.64 10.17
CA ARG A 165 0.14 1.30 10.06
C ARG A 165 -1.20 1.33 9.35
N ARG A 166 -2.11 2.22 9.74
CA ARG A 166 -3.44 2.37 9.14
C ARG A 166 -3.34 2.67 7.65
N GLU A 167 -2.65 3.72 7.27
CA GLU A 167 -2.57 4.15 5.87
C GLU A 167 -1.79 3.12 5.01
N THR A 168 -0.84 2.37 5.58
CA THR A 168 -0.16 1.29 4.86
C THR A 168 -1.10 0.11 4.60
N ILE A 169 -1.94 -0.26 5.57
CA ILE A 169 -2.96 -1.30 5.40
C ILE A 169 -4.00 -0.86 4.38
N ASP A 170 -4.46 0.40 4.45
CA ASP A 170 -5.41 0.95 3.48
C ASP A 170 -4.82 0.99 2.05
N LEU A 171 -3.54 1.33 1.90
CA LEU A 171 -2.85 1.25 0.61
C LEU A 171 -2.80 -0.19 0.09
N LYS A 172 -2.39 -1.15 0.93
CA LYS A 172 -2.37 -2.58 0.59
C LYS A 172 -3.75 -3.07 0.12
N ASP A 173 -4.84 -2.57 0.73
CA ASP A 173 -6.21 -2.95 0.34
C ASP A 173 -6.65 -2.32 -1.00
N GLN A 174 -5.98 -1.25 -1.45
CA GLN A 174 -6.22 -0.59 -2.74
C GLN A 174 -5.41 -1.21 -3.90
N LEU A 175 -4.37 -1.97 -3.59
CA LEU A 175 -3.55 -2.70 -4.57
C LEU A 175 -4.14 -4.08 -4.87
#